data_04ff3194a3ef5fbbc4b1890e691b5806
#
_entry.id   04ff3194a3ef5fbbc4b1890e691b5806
#
_cell.length_a   1.000
_cell.length_b   1.000
_cell.length_c   1.000
_cell.angle_alpha   90.00
_cell.angle_beta   90.00
_cell.angle_gamma   90.00
#
_symmetry.space_group_name_H-M   'P 1'
#
loop_
_entity.id
_entity.type
_entity.pdbx_description
1 polymer ?
#
loop_
_entity_poly.entity_id
_entity_poly.type
_entity_poly.pdbx_seq_one_letter_code
_entity_poly.pdbx_strand_id
1 'polypeptide(L)'
;MNPCPCGYLGDPTGRCRCSSEQIQRYRNKLSGPLLDRIDLHLTVARESTVLTHQPSGETSASVGQRVAEARELQQRRQGCANAFLDLKGLRRHCPLEPVDQAWLEQACERLTLSLRAAHRLLKVARTLADLECAQSIARSHLAEALQYRPSA
;
A
#
# COMPACT_ATOMS: atom_id res chain seq x y z
N MET A 1 5.93 -12.51 -2.57
CA MET A 1 6.39 -13.63 -3.45
C MET A 1 7.52 -13.14 -4.33
N ASN A 2 8.32 -14.04 -4.92
CA ASN A 2 9.36 -13.65 -5.87
C ASN A 2 8.76 -13.13 -7.19
N PRO A 3 9.48 -12.31 -7.98
CA PRO A 3 8.98 -11.79 -9.25
C PRO A 3 8.85 -12.85 -10.36
N CYS A 4 9.58 -14.00 -10.23
CA CYS A 4 9.54 -15.15 -11.12
C CYS A 4 9.96 -16.43 -10.38
N PRO A 5 9.84 -17.64 -10.98
CA PRO A 5 10.23 -18.88 -10.34
C PRO A 5 11.68 -18.96 -9.84
N CYS A 6 12.62 -18.38 -10.57
CA CYS A 6 14.03 -18.34 -10.15
C CYS A 6 14.40 -17.18 -9.22
N GLY A 7 13.50 -16.19 -9.04
CA GLY A 7 13.71 -15.03 -8.16
C GLY A 7 14.56 -13.88 -8.73
N TYR A 8 15.10 -14.01 -9.94
CA TYR A 8 16.05 -13.06 -10.53
C TYR A 8 15.48 -12.15 -11.61
N LEU A 9 14.17 -12.10 -11.80
CA LEU A 9 13.56 -11.18 -12.76
C LEU A 9 13.80 -9.73 -12.33
N GLY A 10 14.41 -8.94 -13.23
CA GLY A 10 14.80 -7.55 -12.95
C GLY A 10 16.17 -7.40 -12.28
N ASP A 11 16.88 -8.49 -12.01
CA ASP A 11 18.26 -8.43 -11.51
C ASP A 11 19.19 -7.86 -12.61
N PRO A 12 19.95 -6.78 -12.33
CA PRO A 12 20.86 -6.18 -13.32
C PRO A 12 21.96 -7.12 -13.79
N THR A 13 22.22 -8.22 -13.07
CA THR A 13 23.24 -9.22 -13.45
C THR A 13 22.74 -10.21 -14.52
N GLY A 14 21.49 -10.09 -14.99
CA GLY A 14 20.95 -10.95 -16.06
C GLY A 14 20.82 -12.42 -15.72
N ARG A 15 20.76 -12.78 -14.44
CA ARG A 15 20.67 -14.19 -13.99
C ARG A 15 19.33 -14.86 -14.25
N CYS A 16 18.30 -14.08 -14.56
CA CYS A 16 16.98 -14.64 -14.85
C CYS A 16 17.03 -15.44 -16.17
N ARG A 17 16.68 -16.73 -16.09
CA ARG A 17 16.55 -17.63 -17.24
C ARG A 17 15.11 -18.09 -17.49
N CYS A 18 14.15 -17.47 -16.81
CA CYS A 18 12.74 -17.82 -16.98
C CYS A 18 12.20 -17.26 -18.30
N SER A 19 11.49 -18.10 -19.05
CA SER A 19 10.73 -17.61 -20.21
C SER A 19 9.55 -16.74 -19.74
N SER A 20 9.03 -15.89 -20.63
CA SER A 20 7.83 -15.09 -20.39
C SER A 20 6.64 -15.95 -19.97
N GLU A 21 6.47 -17.10 -20.58
CA GLU A 21 5.40 -18.06 -20.26
C GLU A 21 5.55 -18.63 -18.84
N GLN A 22 6.76 -18.98 -18.42
CA GLN A 22 7.03 -19.46 -17.06
C GLN A 22 6.74 -18.37 -16.02
N ILE A 23 7.10 -17.12 -16.31
CA ILE A 23 6.82 -15.96 -15.44
C ILE A 23 5.31 -15.77 -15.32
N GLN A 24 4.59 -15.78 -16.45
CA GLN A 24 3.14 -15.60 -16.47
C GLN A 24 2.42 -16.70 -15.70
N ARG A 25 2.79 -17.96 -15.94
CA ARG A 25 2.23 -19.13 -15.22
C ARG A 25 2.49 -19.04 -13.71
N TYR A 26 3.64 -18.54 -13.31
CA TYR A 26 3.98 -18.33 -11.90
C TYR A 26 3.14 -17.22 -11.26
N ARG A 27 2.97 -16.09 -11.94
CA ARG A 27 2.14 -14.97 -11.48
C ARG A 27 0.67 -15.31 -11.41
N ASN A 28 0.17 -16.08 -12.37
CA ASN A 28 -1.23 -16.54 -12.43
C ASN A 28 -1.64 -17.49 -11.28
N LYS A 29 -0.67 -17.94 -10.45
CA LYS A 29 -0.98 -18.66 -9.20
C LYS A 29 -1.69 -17.77 -8.17
N LEU A 30 -1.52 -16.45 -8.26
CA LEU A 30 -2.28 -15.49 -7.48
C LEU A 30 -3.50 -15.05 -8.25
N SER A 31 -4.67 -15.37 -7.74
CA SER A 31 -5.92 -14.93 -8.37
C SER A 31 -6.14 -13.42 -8.18
N GLY A 32 -6.76 -12.77 -9.16
CA GLY A 32 -7.15 -11.35 -9.05
C GLY A 32 -7.94 -11.06 -7.77
N PRO A 33 -8.97 -11.87 -7.41
CA PRO A 33 -9.70 -11.68 -6.15
C PRO A 33 -8.86 -11.80 -4.88
N LEU A 34 -7.75 -12.53 -4.91
CA LEU A 34 -6.80 -12.58 -3.78
C LEU A 34 -5.99 -11.29 -3.71
N LEU A 35 -5.46 -10.82 -4.84
CA LEU A 35 -4.71 -9.57 -4.93
C LEU A 35 -5.56 -8.38 -4.49
N ASP A 36 -6.82 -8.34 -4.87
CA ASP A 36 -7.78 -7.32 -4.43
C ASP A 36 -8.00 -7.30 -2.91
N ARG A 37 -7.70 -8.39 -2.21
CA ARG A 37 -7.81 -8.45 -0.74
C ARG A 37 -6.56 -8.00 -0.01
N ILE A 38 -5.46 -7.81 -0.70
CA ILE A 38 -4.20 -7.30 -0.15
C ILE A 38 -4.21 -5.78 -0.30
N ASP A 39 -4.05 -5.05 0.81
CA ASP A 39 -4.14 -3.59 0.81
C ASP A 39 -2.86 -2.91 0.32
N LEU A 40 -1.71 -3.51 0.61
CA LEU A 40 -0.39 -2.95 0.32
C LEU A 40 0.44 -3.94 -0.50
N HIS A 41 0.89 -3.49 -1.66
CA HIS A 41 1.81 -4.22 -2.53
C HIS A 41 3.13 -3.47 -2.60
N LEU A 42 4.20 -4.11 -2.15
CA LEU A 42 5.54 -3.54 -2.12
C LEU A 42 6.49 -4.39 -2.92
N THR A 43 7.33 -3.75 -3.71
CA THR A 43 8.45 -4.40 -4.39
C THR A 43 9.73 -4.06 -3.65
N VAL A 44 10.35 -5.08 -3.05
CA VAL A 44 11.65 -4.94 -2.39
C VAL A 44 12.72 -5.32 -3.40
N ALA A 45 13.51 -4.34 -3.81
CA ALA A 45 14.65 -4.56 -4.68
C ALA A 45 15.74 -5.33 -3.92
N ARG A 46 16.50 -6.14 -4.67
CA ARG A 46 17.69 -6.76 -4.11
C ARG A 46 18.77 -5.71 -3.90
N GLU A 47 19.21 -5.53 -2.68
CA GLU A 47 20.40 -4.71 -2.41
C GLU A 47 21.65 -5.46 -2.83
N SER A 48 22.48 -4.81 -3.64
CA SER A 48 23.74 -5.38 -4.12
C SER A 48 24.88 -5.26 -3.11
N THR A 49 24.66 -4.60 -1.97
CA THR A 49 25.72 -4.15 -1.09
C THR A 49 25.77 -4.88 0.24
N VAL A 50 26.80 -5.59 0.38
CA VAL A 50 27.90 -5.40 1.31
C VAL A 50 27.52 -5.53 2.78
N LEU A 51 27.89 -6.67 3.33
CA LEU A 51 27.91 -7.01 4.75
C LEU A 51 28.65 -6.00 5.65
N THR A 52 29.31 -4.99 5.06
CA THR A 52 30.18 -4.03 5.77
C THR A 52 29.55 -2.65 6.00
N HIS A 53 28.50 -2.28 5.29
CA HIS A 53 27.76 -1.04 5.56
C HIS A 53 26.41 -1.39 6.18
N GLN A 54 26.31 -1.25 7.50
CA GLN A 54 25.01 -1.17 8.13
C GLN A 54 24.39 0.17 7.70
N PRO A 55 23.33 0.20 6.88
CA PRO A 55 22.60 1.43 6.67
C PRO A 55 22.10 1.88 8.05
N SER A 56 22.35 3.13 8.40
CA SER A 56 21.77 3.76 9.58
C SER A 56 20.27 3.98 9.33
N GLY A 57 19.54 2.89 9.29
CA GLY A 57 18.09 2.90 9.20
C GLY A 57 17.47 3.34 10.52
N GLU A 58 16.23 3.78 10.45
CA GLU A 58 15.43 4.08 11.62
C GLU A 58 15.30 2.85 12.53
N THR A 59 15.38 3.03 13.83
CA THR A 59 15.29 1.90 14.77
C THR A 59 13.86 1.35 14.86
N SER A 60 13.72 0.06 15.11
CA SER A 60 12.40 -0.55 15.34
C SER A 60 11.64 0.09 16.51
N ALA A 61 12.34 0.62 17.50
CA ALA A 61 11.73 1.33 18.63
C ALA A 61 11.08 2.65 18.16
N SER A 62 11.78 3.45 17.35
CA SER A 62 11.25 4.69 16.78
C SER A 62 10.03 4.44 15.88
N VAL A 63 10.12 3.44 15.00
CA VAL A 63 8.98 3.03 14.15
C VAL A 63 7.82 2.54 15.01
N GLY A 64 8.10 1.72 16.04
CA GLY A 64 7.08 1.19 16.95
C GLY A 64 6.33 2.28 17.70
N GLN A 65 7.02 3.33 18.16
CA GLN A 65 6.40 4.47 18.81
C GLN A 65 5.43 5.20 17.88
N ARG A 66 5.85 5.53 16.66
CA ARG A 66 5.02 6.20 15.65
C ARG A 66 3.77 5.39 15.27
N VAL A 67 3.92 4.07 15.16
CA VAL A 67 2.79 3.16 14.92
C VAL A 67 1.83 3.13 16.11
N ALA A 68 2.34 3.12 17.34
CA ALA A 68 1.52 3.13 18.55
C ALA A 68 0.71 4.42 18.66
N GLU A 69 1.32 5.57 18.41
CA GLU A 69 0.66 6.89 18.40
C GLU A 69 -0.48 6.94 17.36
N ALA A 70 -0.21 6.52 16.12
CA ALA A 70 -1.22 6.45 15.07
C ALA A 70 -2.40 5.51 15.46
N ARG A 71 -2.09 4.36 16.05
CA ARG A 71 -3.11 3.42 16.53
C ARG A 71 -3.95 3.99 17.66
N GLU A 72 -3.35 4.72 18.57
CA GLU A 72 -4.05 5.39 19.66
C GLU A 72 -4.98 6.49 19.14
N LEU A 73 -4.55 7.27 18.13
CA LEU A 73 -5.41 8.23 17.43
C LEU A 73 -6.66 7.54 16.84
N GLN A 74 -6.49 6.40 16.18
CA GLN A 74 -7.60 5.62 15.61
C GLN A 74 -8.56 5.15 16.69
N GLN A 75 -8.04 4.60 17.79
CA GLN A 75 -8.85 4.12 18.91
C GLN A 75 -9.65 5.26 19.56
N ARG A 76 -9.03 6.40 19.81
CA ARG A 76 -9.71 7.59 20.37
C ARG A 76 -10.79 8.14 19.43
N ARG A 77 -10.54 8.17 18.11
CA ARG A 77 -11.45 8.74 17.11
C ARG A 77 -12.67 7.85 16.86
N GLN A 78 -12.50 6.53 16.80
CA GLN A 78 -13.50 5.61 16.26
C GLN A 78 -13.62 4.26 16.97
N GLY A 79 -12.84 4.00 18.01
CA GLY A 79 -12.90 2.76 18.80
C GLY A 79 -12.29 1.52 18.12
N CYS A 80 -11.74 1.65 16.91
CA CYS A 80 -11.13 0.54 16.19
C CYS A 80 -10.04 1.03 15.22
N ALA A 81 -9.20 0.11 14.72
CA ALA A 81 -8.25 0.45 13.67
C ALA A 81 -8.96 0.76 12.33
N ASN A 82 -8.35 1.60 11.50
CA ASN A 82 -8.90 2.00 10.18
C ASN A 82 -9.26 0.80 9.30
N ALA A 83 -8.52 -0.29 9.40
CA ALA A 83 -8.78 -1.52 8.65
C ALA A 83 -10.20 -2.09 8.89
N PHE A 84 -10.76 -1.87 10.07
CA PHE A 84 -12.08 -2.39 10.48
C PHE A 84 -13.24 -1.42 10.23
N LEU A 85 -12.99 -0.24 9.65
CA LEU A 85 -14.06 0.69 9.29
C LEU A 85 -15.03 0.04 8.29
N ASP A 86 -16.31 0.12 8.58
CA ASP A 86 -17.39 -0.17 7.64
C ASP A 86 -17.67 1.04 6.73
N LEU A 87 -18.66 0.94 5.87
CA LEU A 87 -19.04 2.04 4.97
C LEU A 87 -19.48 3.31 5.71
N LYS A 88 -20.15 3.18 6.84
CA LYS A 88 -20.56 4.33 7.67
C LYS A 88 -19.34 4.97 8.32
N GLY A 89 -18.44 4.14 8.83
CA GLY A 89 -17.16 4.58 9.39
C GLY A 89 -16.28 5.29 8.36
N LEU A 90 -16.21 4.79 7.13
CA LEU A 90 -15.47 5.46 6.05
C LEU A 90 -16.03 6.85 5.75
N ARG A 91 -17.35 6.98 5.59
CA ARG A 91 -17.99 8.28 5.34
C ARG A 91 -17.77 9.28 6.49
N ARG A 92 -17.73 8.79 7.73
CA ARG A 92 -17.58 9.63 8.93
C ARG A 92 -16.13 10.04 9.20
N HIS A 93 -15.17 9.13 9.00
CA HIS A 93 -13.79 9.28 9.46
C HIS A 93 -12.77 9.48 8.33
N CYS A 94 -13.21 9.34 7.08
CA CYS A 94 -12.40 9.56 5.88
C CYS A 94 -13.06 10.57 4.93
N PRO A 95 -13.59 11.73 5.43
CA PRO A 95 -14.12 12.74 4.53
C PRO A 95 -12.99 13.29 3.66
N LEU A 96 -13.32 13.59 2.41
CA LEU A 96 -12.43 14.24 1.46
C LEU A 96 -13.01 15.60 1.08
N GLU A 97 -12.12 16.55 0.82
CA GLU A 97 -12.50 17.79 0.16
C GLU A 97 -13.03 17.48 -1.25
N PRO A 98 -14.02 18.26 -1.77
CA PRO A 98 -14.62 17.98 -3.08
C PRO A 98 -13.60 17.84 -4.22
N VAL A 99 -12.53 18.63 -4.18
CA VAL A 99 -11.45 18.59 -5.18
C VAL A 99 -10.68 17.27 -5.12
N ASP A 100 -10.42 16.75 -3.92
CA ASP A 100 -9.68 15.51 -3.72
C ASP A 100 -10.56 14.29 -3.96
N GLN A 101 -11.86 14.40 -3.68
CA GLN A 101 -12.83 13.38 -4.06
C GLN A 101 -12.90 13.22 -5.58
N ALA A 102 -13.07 14.32 -6.34
CA ALA A 102 -13.09 14.29 -7.79
C ALA A 102 -11.79 13.73 -8.39
N TRP A 103 -10.64 14.10 -7.81
CA TRP A 103 -9.35 13.56 -8.21
C TRP A 103 -9.26 12.05 -7.97
N LEU A 104 -9.72 11.56 -6.81
CA LEU A 104 -9.74 10.13 -6.51
C LEU A 104 -10.65 9.36 -7.45
N GLU A 105 -11.84 9.90 -7.76
CA GLU A 105 -12.78 9.30 -8.72
C GLU A 105 -12.12 9.12 -10.09
N GLN A 106 -11.49 10.18 -10.62
CA GLN A 106 -10.73 10.10 -11.87
C GLN A 106 -9.58 9.08 -11.82
N ALA A 107 -8.86 9.01 -10.71
CA ALA A 107 -7.78 8.03 -10.54
C ALA A 107 -8.34 6.60 -10.53
N CYS A 108 -9.46 6.37 -9.86
CA CYS A 108 -10.13 5.07 -9.83
C CYS A 108 -10.61 4.64 -11.22
N GLU A 109 -11.17 5.57 -12.01
CA GLU A 109 -11.59 5.30 -13.40
C GLU A 109 -10.40 4.93 -14.28
N ARG A 110 -9.32 5.73 -14.26
CA ARG A 110 -8.11 5.47 -15.05
C ARG A 110 -7.46 4.13 -14.74
N LEU A 111 -7.46 3.74 -13.46
CA LEU A 111 -6.86 2.50 -12.97
C LEU A 111 -7.86 1.34 -12.92
N THR A 112 -9.09 1.54 -13.40
CA THR A 112 -10.16 0.54 -13.38
C THR A 112 -10.35 -0.12 -12.01
N LEU A 113 -10.25 0.68 -10.94
CA LEU A 113 -10.37 0.18 -9.58
C LEU A 113 -11.82 -0.14 -9.23
N SER A 114 -12.05 -1.28 -8.61
CA SER A 114 -13.36 -1.61 -8.06
C SER A 114 -13.72 -0.68 -6.89
N LEU A 115 -15.00 -0.49 -6.61
CA LEU A 115 -15.46 0.27 -5.44
C LEU A 115 -14.85 -0.27 -4.13
N ARG A 116 -14.67 -1.58 -4.04
CA ARG A 116 -14.00 -2.22 -2.90
C ARG A 116 -12.54 -1.78 -2.79
N ALA A 117 -11.82 -1.71 -3.91
CA ALA A 117 -10.45 -1.25 -3.95
C ALA A 117 -10.34 0.23 -3.54
N ALA A 118 -11.27 1.09 -3.99
CA ALA A 118 -11.34 2.49 -3.58
C ALA A 118 -11.57 2.66 -2.06
N HIS A 119 -12.47 1.88 -1.47
CA HIS A 119 -12.71 1.90 -0.01
C HIS A 119 -11.46 1.47 0.77
N ARG A 120 -10.72 0.48 0.28
CA ARG A 120 -9.46 0.03 0.92
C ARG A 120 -8.38 1.09 0.81
N LEU A 121 -8.28 1.74 -0.35
CA LEU A 121 -7.38 2.86 -0.57
C LEU A 121 -7.65 4.00 0.43
N LEU A 122 -8.91 4.35 0.68
CA LEU A 122 -9.26 5.36 1.68
C LEU A 122 -8.81 4.98 3.09
N LYS A 123 -8.90 3.70 3.46
CA LYS A 123 -8.39 3.22 4.76
C LYS A 123 -6.87 3.37 4.89
N VAL A 124 -6.15 3.08 3.81
CA VAL A 124 -4.70 3.27 3.75
C VAL A 124 -4.36 4.75 3.83
N ALA A 125 -5.01 5.60 3.01
CA ALA A 125 -4.80 7.05 3.03
C ALA A 125 -5.09 7.67 4.42
N ARG A 126 -6.16 7.21 5.11
CA ARG A 126 -6.42 7.63 6.50
C ARG A 126 -5.31 7.18 7.45
N THR A 127 -4.76 6.00 7.26
CA THR A 127 -3.66 5.49 8.09
C THR A 127 -2.38 6.30 7.87
N LEU A 128 -2.07 6.68 6.63
CA LEU A 128 -0.95 7.58 6.30
C LEU A 128 -1.12 8.93 6.98
N ALA A 129 -2.31 9.52 6.88
CA ALA A 129 -2.62 10.78 7.56
C ALA A 129 -2.52 10.66 9.10
N ASP A 130 -2.91 9.52 9.69
CA ASP A 130 -2.75 9.27 11.13
C ASP A 130 -1.27 9.15 11.53
N LEU A 131 -0.43 8.55 10.68
CA LEU A 131 1.02 8.47 10.89
C LEU A 131 1.71 9.84 10.84
N GLU A 132 1.16 10.78 10.09
CA GLU A 132 1.59 12.18 10.01
C GLU A 132 0.90 13.07 11.06
N CYS A 133 0.06 12.51 11.94
CA CYS A 133 -0.77 13.25 12.89
C CYS A 133 -1.69 14.30 12.21
N ALA A 134 -2.02 14.13 10.93
CA ALA A 134 -2.88 15.01 10.17
C ALA A 134 -4.36 14.82 10.50
N GLN A 135 -5.10 15.91 10.65
CA GLN A 135 -6.53 15.87 10.97
C GLN A 135 -7.37 15.34 9.80
N SER A 136 -7.03 15.72 8.56
CA SER A 136 -7.74 15.35 7.34
C SER A 136 -6.84 14.56 6.39
N ILE A 137 -7.47 13.84 5.48
CA ILE A 137 -6.77 13.16 4.38
C ILE A 137 -6.48 14.23 3.31
N ALA A 138 -5.20 14.40 2.99
CA ALA A 138 -4.76 15.26 1.89
C ALA A 138 -4.52 14.44 0.61
N ARG A 139 -4.38 15.13 -0.52
CA ARG A 139 -4.05 14.51 -1.81
C ARG A 139 -2.75 13.71 -1.80
N SER A 140 -1.75 14.14 -1.03
CA SER A 140 -0.49 13.40 -0.84
C SER A 140 -0.74 11.99 -0.30
N HIS A 141 -1.59 11.86 0.74
CA HIS A 141 -1.94 10.56 1.32
C HIS A 141 -2.67 9.66 0.33
N LEU A 142 -3.56 10.22 -0.50
CA LEU A 142 -4.26 9.48 -1.55
C LEU A 142 -3.30 9.01 -2.64
N ALA A 143 -2.39 9.89 -3.06
CA ALA A 143 -1.39 9.58 -4.08
C ALA A 143 -0.42 8.49 -3.59
N GLU A 144 0.04 8.58 -2.35
CA GLU A 144 0.88 7.55 -1.73
C GLU A 144 0.13 6.22 -1.60
N ALA A 145 -1.12 6.23 -1.13
CA ALA A 145 -1.93 5.03 -1.01
C ALA A 145 -2.14 4.33 -2.37
N LEU A 146 -2.20 5.09 -3.47
CA LEU A 146 -2.26 4.54 -4.83
C LEU A 146 -0.98 3.82 -5.24
N GLN A 147 0.20 4.28 -4.81
CA GLN A 147 1.48 3.63 -5.13
C GLN A 147 1.61 2.22 -4.54
N TYR A 148 0.88 1.94 -3.46
CA TYR A 148 0.83 0.61 -2.86
C TYR A 148 -0.12 -0.35 -3.57
N ARG A 149 -0.79 0.07 -4.65
CA ARG A 149 -1.63 -0.82 -5.45
C ARG A 149 -0.81 -1.47 -6.56
N PRO A 150 -1.11 -2.74 -6.93
CA PRO A 150 -0.44 -3.36 -8.05
C PRO A 150 -0.71 -2.54 -9.31
N SER A 151 0.36 -2.26 -10.06
CA SER A 151 0.22 -1.75 -11.43
C SER A 151 -0.48 -2.83 -12.26
N ALA A 152 -1.54 -2.47 -12.95
CA ALA A 152 -2.27 -3.35 -13.84
C ALA A 152 -1.39 -3.88 -14.97
#